data_abe3bb1c1973340696bb1a57084dc358
#
_entry.id   abe3bb1c1973340696bb1a57084dc358
#
_cell.length_a   1.000
_cell.length_b   1.000
_cell.length_c   1.000
_cell.angle_alpha   90.00
_cell.angle_beta   90.00
_cell.angle_gamma   90.00
#
_symmetry.space_group_name_H-M   'P 1'
#
loop_
_entity.id
_entity.type
_entity.pdbx_description
1 polymer ?
#
loop_
_entity_poly.entity_id
_entity_poly.type
_entity_poly.pdbx_seq_one_letter_code
_entity_poly.pdbx_strand_id
1 'polypeptide(L)'
;MTEFEQDQYWMQKALEYADKAEQQNEIPVGAVLVKDGELVGAGWNQSICNHDPSAHAEMMAVREAGKKIENYRLIDCTLYVTLEPCPMCAGLLVHSRIKRLVYGAADAKTGSAGSIMNIVKEPKLNHQLEVTSGVMAEQCAEKLSTFFRRRRKEIKEAKRLAKQAAQEE
;
A
#
# COMPACT_ATOMS: atom_id res chain seq x y z
N MET A 1 5.18 -16.26 18.79
CA MET A 1 4.80 -16.36 17.36
C MET A 1 6.06 -16.51 16.51
N THR A 2 5.96 -17.34 15.47
CA THR A 2 6.98 -17.40 14.42
C THR A 2 6.97 -16.11 13.60
N GLU A 3 8.03 -15.87 12.82
CA GLU A 3 8.07 -14.71 11.91
C GLU A 3 6.90 -14.76 10.93
N PHE A 4 6.59 -15.93 10.39
CA PHE A 4 5.45 -16.13 9.49
C PHE A 4 4.12 -15.72 10.13
N GLU A 5 3.88 -16.14 11.38
CA GLU A 5 2.68 -15.77 12.12
C GLU A 5 2.60 -14.27 12.42
N GLN A 6 3.74 -13.65 12.75
CA GLN A 6 3.83 -12.20 12.93
C GLN A 6 3.53 -11.45 11.63
N ASP A 7 4.05 -11.94 10.51
CA ASP A 7 3.79 -11.34 9.20
C ASP A 7 2.31 -11.40 8.85
N GLN A 8 1.65 -12.53 9.12
CA GLN A 8 0.20 -12.66 8.90
C GLN A 8 -0.59 -11.71 9.81
N TYR A 9 -0.20 -11.61 11.07
CA TYR A 9 -0.87 -10.70 12.01
C TYR A 9 -0.82 -9.25 11.53
N TRP A 10 0.36 -8.77 11.16
CA TRP A 10 0.51 -7.38 10.71
C TRP A 10 -0.08 -7.13 9.33
N MET A 11 -0.04 -8.13 8.44
CA MET A 11 -0.71 -8.02 7.13
C MET A 11 -2.22 -7.93 7.30
N GLN A 12 -2.79 -8.65 8.26
CA GLN A 12 -4.21 -8.52 8.58
C GLN A 12 -4.54 -7.10 9.06
N LYS A 13 -3.67 -6.49 9.86
CA LYS A 13 -3.82 -5.08 10.25
C LYS A 13 -3.76 -4.16 9.05
N ALA A 14 -2.82 -4.39 8.14
CA ALA A 14 -2.74 -3.60 6.90
C ALA A 14 -4.03 -3.72 6.06
N LEU A 15 -4.63 -4.91 6.00
CA LEU A 15 -5.91 -5.13 5.33
C LEU A 15 -7.05 -4.33 5.97
N GLU A 16 -7.05 -4.17 7.29
CA GLU A 16 -8.04 -3.33 7.98
C GLU A 16 -7.92 -1.87 7.54
N TYR A 17 -6.70 -1.37 7.31
CA TYR A 17 -6.48 -0.03 6.77
C TYR A 17 -6.86 0.06 5.29
N ALA A 18 -6.69 -1.02 4.52
CA ALA A 18 -7.21 -1.09 3.15
C ALA A 18 -8.74 -0.93 3.13
N ASP A 19 -9.44 -1.48 4.12
CA ASP A 19 -10.89 -1.31 4.26
C ASP A 19 -11.26 0.16 4.49
N LYS A 20 -10.46 0.91 5.25
CA LYS A 20 -10.68 2.35 5.44
C LYS A 20 -10.56 3.11 4.12
N ALA A 21 -9.60 2.77 3.29
CA ALA A 21 -9.46 3.34 1.95
C ALA A 21 -10.71 3.07 1.11
N GLU A 22 -11.18 1.82 1.10
CA GLU A 22 -12.37 1.42 0.34
C GLU A 22 -13.62 2.19 0.80
N GLN A 23 -13.79 2.39 2.11
CA GLN A 23 -14.90 3.17 2.66
C GLN A 23 -14.91 4.61 2.16
N GLN A 24 -13.73 5.15 1.81
CA GLN A 24 -13.57 6.48 1.24
C GLN A 24 -13.55 6.47 -0.29
N ASN A 25 -13.86 5.34 -0.90
CA ASN A 25 -13.84 5.12 -2.34
C ASN A 25 -12.44 5.31 -2.97
N GLU A 26 -11.41 5.05 -2.20
CA GLU A 26 -10.02 4.98 -2.65
C GLU A 26 -9.66 3.55 -3.00
N ILE A 27 -8.61 3.38 -3.80
CA ILE A 27 -8.05 2.05 -4.08
C ILE A 27 -7.67 1.40 -2.74
N PRO A 28 -8.17 0.19 -2.43
CA PRO A 28 -8.01 -0.41 -1.10
C PRO A 28 -6.61 -0.98 -0.86
N VAL A 29 -5.69 -0.09 -0.53
CA VAL A 29 -4.34 -0.42 -0.11
C VAL A 29 -4.15 0.14 1.29
N GLY A 30 -3.63 -0.69 2.19
CA GLY A 30 -3.30 -0.33 3.55
C GLY A 30 -1.87 -0.70 3.88
N ALA A 31 -1.26 0.04 4.81
CA ALA A 31 0.11 -0.19 5.24
C ALA A 31 0.24 0.06 6.74
N VAL A 32 1.06 -0.75 7.40
CA VAL A 32 1.43 -0.56 8.80
C VAL A 32 2.95 -0.65 8.94
N LEU A 33 3.51 0.19 9.79
CA LEU A 33 4.93 0.22 10.06
C LEU A 33 5.17 -0.16 11.51
N VAL A 34 6.04 -1.14 11.73
CA VAL A 34 6.23 -1.81 13.01
C VAL A 34 7.70 -1.71 13.42
N LYS A 35 7.93 -1.38 14.69
CA LYS A 35 9.26 -1.39 15.30
C LYS A 35 9.17 -2.06 16.66
N ASP A 36 10.08 -3.01 16.92
CA ASP A 36 10.13 -3.75 18.20
C ASP A 36 8.78 -4.33 18.62
N GLY A 37 8.03 -4.89 17.64
CA GLY A 37 6.74 -5.49 17.88
C GLY A 37 5.59 -4.51 18.11
N GLU A 38 5.81 -3.20 17.95
CA GLU A 38 4.80 -2.17 18.16
C GLU A 38 4.47 -1.42 16.87
N LEU A 39 3.21 -1.07 16.71
CA LEU A 39 2.74 -0.24 15.60
C LEU A 39 3.23 1.20 15.80
N VAL A 40 4.03 1.71 14.87
CA VAL A 40 4.55 3.08 14.93
C VAL A 40 3.96 3.99 13.84
N GLY A 41 3.35 3.43 12.83
CA GLY A 41 2.67 4.21 11.80
C GLY A 41 1.72 3.36 11.00
N ALA A 42 0.66 3.98 10.50
CA ALA A 42 -0.34 3.31 9.66
C ALA A 42 -0.83 4.27 8.59
N GLY A 43 -1.26 3.72 7.47
CA GLY A 43 -1.76 4.53 6.37
C GLY A 43 -2.63 3.74 5.42
N TRP A 44 -3.36 4.45 4.61
CA TRP A 44 -4.16 3.91 3.52
C TRP A 44 -4.19 4.92 2.39
N ASN A 45 -4.53 4.47 1.19
CA ASN A 45 -4.59 5.36 0.04
C ASN A 45 -5.58 6.49 0.25
N GLN A 46 -5.15 7.72 0.00
CA GLN A 46 -5.94 8.94 0.18
C GLN A 46 -5.71 9.93 -0.98
N SER A 47 -5.23 9.45 -2.11
CA SER A 47 -4.88 10.32 -3.25
C SER A 47 -6.05 11.14 -3.77
N ILE A 48 -7.23 10.54 -3.86
CA ILE A 48 -8.44 11.21 -4.32
C ILE A 48 -8.94 12.21 -3.26
N CYS A 49 -9.10 11.74 -2.03
CA CYS A 49 -9.63 12.56 -0.92
C CYS A 49 -8.75 13.78 -0.63
N ASN A 50 -7.43 13.61 -0.69
CA ASN A 50 -6.48 14.67 -0.36
C ASN A 50 -6.01 15.46 -1.58
N HIS A 51 -6.48 15.13 -2.79
CA HIS A 51 -5.98 15.72 -4.04
C HIS A 51 -4.45 15.69 -4.09
N ASP A 52 -3.86 14.54 -3.72
CA ASP A 52 -2.42 14.37 -3.55
C ASP A 52 -1.97 13.05 -4.19
N PRO A 53 -1.25 13.11 -5.33
CA PRO A 53 -0.77 11.89 -5.99
C PRO A 53 0.24 11.10 -5.18
N SER A 54 0.84 11.69 -4.15
CA SER A 54 1.79 11.01 -3.28
C SER A 54 1.14 10.34 -2.08
N ALA A 55 -0.17 10.52 -1.86
CA ALA A 55 -0.87 10.00 -0.68
C ALA A 55 -1.20 8.51 -0.80
N HIS A 56 -0.20 7.70 -1.09
CA HIS A 56 -0.27 6.25 -1.05
C HIS A 56 -0.19 5.75 0.41
N ALA A 57 -0.68 4.54 0.65
CA ALA A 57 -0.69 3.95 1.98
C ALA A 57 0.68 3.98 2.65
N GLU A 58 1.73 3.63 1.91
CA GLU A 58 3.11 3.58 2.41
C GLU A 58 3.60 4.98 2.81
N MET A 59 3.32 5.97 1.98
CA MET A 59 3.69 7.37 2.23
C MET A 59 3.05 7.88 3.53
N MET A 60 1.78 7.58 3.71
CA MET A 60 1.02 8.00 4.90
C MET A 60 1.56 7.31 6.16
N ALA A 61 1.86 6.01 6.08
CA ALA A 61 2.42 5.25 7.20
C ALA A 61 3.81 5.76 7.60
N VAL A 62 4.67 6.03 6.62
CA VAL A 62 6.02 6.55 6.86
C VAL A 62 5.98 7.94 7.49
N ARG A 63 5.10 8.82 7.02
CA ARG A 63 4.93 10.16 7.60
C ARG A 63 4.51 10.11 9.06
N GLU A 64 3.55 9.26 9.38
CA GLU A 64 3.09 9.08 10.76
C GLU A 64 4.20 8.52 11.65
N ALA A 65 4.90 7.49 11.19
CA ALA A 65 5.99 6.87 11.92
C ALA A 65 7.15 7.84 12.17
N GLY A 66 7.51 8.63 11.16
CA GLY A 66 8.56 9.63 11.28
C GLY A 66 8.27 10.67 12.35
N LYS A 67 7.04 11.13 12.43
CA LYS A 67 6.59 12.06 13.47
C LYS A 67 6.62 11.42 14.85
N LYS A 68 6.15 10.18 14.96
CA LYS A 68 6.09 9.46 16.23
C LYS A 68 7.47 9.15 16.79
N ILE A 69 8.39 8.72 15.91
CA ILE A 69 9.78 8.39 16.29
C ILE A 69 10.67 9.64 16.38
N GLU A 70 10.21 10.76 15.81
CA GLU A 70 10.96 12.01 15.70
C GLU A 70 12.27 11.84 14.92
N ASN A 71 12.19 11.08 13.81
CA ASN A 71 13.35 10.83 12.95
C ASN A 71 12.87 10.54 11.52
N TYR A 72 13.56 11.06 10.51
CA TYR A 72 13.29 10.73 9.12
C TYR A 72 13.87 9.37 8.72
N ARG A 73 14.81 8.83 9.49
CA ARG A 73 15.34 7.48 9.30
C ARG A 73 14.61 6.53 10.23
N LEU A 74 13.92 5.56 9.64
CA LEU A 74 13.09 4.60 10.36
C LEU A 74 13.86 3.28 10.52
N ILE A 75 14.96 3.35 11.27
CA ILE A 75 15.88 2.25 11.50
C ILE A 75 15.15 1.11 12.24
N ASP A 76 15.45 -0.12 11.85
CA ASP A 76 14.89 -1.35 12.44
C ASP A 76 13.36 -1.45 12.32
N CYS A 77 12.75 -0.71 11.38
CA CYS A 77 11.32 -0.80 11.12
C CYS A 77 11.01 -1.78 9.99
N THR A 78 9.87 -2.44 10.09
CA THR A 78 9.29 -3.29 9.05
C THR A 78 8.02 -2.66 8.53
N LEU A 79 7.89 -2.53 7.21
CA LEU A 79 6.65 -2.07 6.59
C LEU A 79 5.88 -3.28 6.05
N TYR A 80 4.61 -3.37 6.44
CA TYR A 80 3.64 -4.32 5.88
C TYR A 80 2.68 -3.55 5.01
N VAL A 81 2.54 -3.94 3.74
CA VAL A 81 1.64 -3.28 2.79
C VAL A 81 0.91 -4.32 1.96
N THR A 82 -0.37 -4.07 1.70
CA THR A 82 -1.23 -5.05 1.02
C THR A 82 -0.90 -5.23 -0.46
N LEU A 83 -0.30 -4.22 -1.10
CA LEU A 83 0.10 -4.24 -2.50
C LEU A 83 1.58 -3.89 -2.62
N GLU A 84 2.29 -4.54 -3.52
CA GLU A 84 3.70 -4.25 -3.83
C GLU A 84 3.89 -2.74 -4.11
N PRO A 85 4.90 -2.09 -3.50
CA PRO A 85 5.11 -0.65 -3.69
C PRO A 85 5.41 -0.25 -5.13
N CYS A 86 4.88 0.91 -5.53
CA CYS A 86 5.22 1.55 -6.80
C CYS A 86 6.63 2.19 -6.73
N PRO A 87 7.17 2.72 -7.85
CA PRO A 87 8.52 3.34 -7.83
C PRO A 87 8.67 4.45 -6.80
N MET A 88 7.68 5.30 -6.65
CA MET A 88 7.70 6.41 -5.68
C MET A 88 7.84 5.89 -4.25
N CYS A 89 6.99 4.92 -3.87
CA CYS A 89 7.01 4.37 -2.51
C CYS A 89 8.24 3.49 -2.27
N ALA A 90 8.68 2.72 -3.26
CA ALA A 90 9.90 1.93 -3.14
C ALA A 90 11.11 2.85 -2.89
N GLY A 91 11.21 3.96 -3.60
CA GLY A 91 12.24 4.97 -3.36
C GLY A 91 12.15 5.58 -1.96
N LEU A 92 10.94 5.87 -1.48
CA LEU A 92 10.71 6.34 -0.12
C LEU A 92 11.25 5.37 0.92
N LEU A 93 11.00 4.07 0.75
CA LEU A 93 11.46 3.04 1.70
C LEU A 93 12.99 2.97 1.75
N VAL A 94 13.67 3.18 0.63
CA VAL A 94 15.11 3.28 0.58
C VAL A 94 15.60 4.54 1.34
N HIS A 95 15.00 5.69 1.05
CA HIS A 95 15.38 6.96 1.69
C HIS A 95 15.15 6.95 3.20
N SER A 96 14.09 6.32 3.65
CA SER A 96 13.76 6.23 5.08
C SER A 96 14.51 5.11 5.82
N ARG A 97 15.34 4.33 5.13
CA ARG A 97 16.16 3.25 5.69
C ARG A 97 15.36 2.14 6.35
N ILE A 98 14.18 1.84 5.81
CA ILE A 98 13.35 0.72 6.28
C ILE A 98 14.18 -0.57 6.19
N LYS A 99 14.15 -1.38 7.24
CA LYS A 99 14.90 -2.62 7.30
C LYS A 99 14.28 -3.70 6.42
N ARG A 100 12.98 -3.87 6.52
CA ARG A 100 12.27 -4.97 5.89
C ARG A 100 10.94 -4.51 5.28
N LEU A 101 10.67 -4.98 4.08
CA LEU A 101 9.39 -4.81 3.40
C LEU A 101 8.69 -6.16 3.32
N VAL A 102 7.44 -6.20 3.76
CA VAL A 102 6.55 -7.36 3.59
C VAL A 102 5.34 -6.90 2.80
N TYR A 103 5.10 -7.50 1.62
CA TYR A 103 3.90 -7.14 0.87
C TYR A 103 3.04 -8.36 0.54
N GLY A 104 1.74 -8.11 0.33
CA GLY A 104 0.77 -9.14 0.01
C GLY A 104 0.76 -9.45 -1.48
N ALA A 105 -0.01 -8.71 -2.25
CA ALA A 105 -0.17 -8.94 -3.69
C ALA A 105 0.93 -8.27 -4.50
N ALA A 106 1.43 -8.96 -5.54
CA ALA A 106 2.34 -8.37 -6.52
C ALA A 106 1.58 -7.43 -7.45
N ASP A 107 2.26 -6.39 -7.95
CA ASP A 107 1.71 -5.46 -8.93
C ASP A 107 2.46 -5.61 -10.25
N ALA A 108 1.81 -6.25 -11.23
CA ALA A 108 2.40 -6.54 -12.53
C ALA A 108 2.60 -5.29 -13.40
N LYS A 109 1.99 -4.16 -13.04
CA LYS A 109 2.05 -2.92 -13.84
C LYS A 109 3.09 -1.93 -13.33
N THR A 110 3.15 -1.72 -12.02
CA THR A 110 4.02 -0.71 -11.42
C THR A 110 4.85 -1.22 -10.25
N GLY A 111 4.78 -2.51 -9.94
CA GLY A 111 5.49 -3.09 -8.80
C GLY A 111 6.99 -2.91 -8.88
N SER A 112 7.58 -2.35 -7.84
CA SER A 112 8.98 -1.94 -7.82
C SER A 112 9.79 -2.59 -6.71
N ALA A 113 9.31 -3.72 -6.22
CA ALA A 113 9.99 -4.59 -5.27
C ALA A 113 10.15 -6.01 -5.83
N GLY A 114 10.33 -6.10 -7.15
CA GLY A 114 10.61 -7.35 -7.85
C GLY A 114 9.80 -7.60 -9.12
N SER A 115 8.63 -6.98 -9.31
CA SER A 115 7.76 -7.28 -10.46
C SER A 115 8.28 -6.66 -11.77
N ILE A 116 8.28 -5.34 -11.92
CA ILE A 116 8.82 -4.69 -13.12
C ILE A 116 10.15 -3.98 -12.85
N MET A 117 10.37 -3.53 -11.64
CA MET A 117 11.61 -2.95 -11.15
C MET A 117 11.93 -3.56 -9.79
N ASN A 118 13.16 -3.39 -9.32
CA ASN A 118 13.54 -3.82 -7.98
C ASN A 118 14.34 -2.73 -7.27
N ILE A 119 13.68 -1.60 -7.03
CA ILE A 119 14.29 -0.41 -6.42
C ILE A 119 14.77 -0.71 -5.00
N VAL A 120 14.03 -1.50 -4.24
CA VAL A 120 14.37 -1.83 -2.86
C VAL A 120 15.61 -2.71 -2.73
N LYS A 121 16.06 -3.32 -3.83
CA LYS A 121 17.28 -4.14 -3.91
C LYS A 121 18.32 -3.56 -4.86
N GLU A 122 18.13 -2.36 -5.37
CA GLU A 122 19.07 -1.74 -6.31
C GLU A 122 20.44 -1.51 -5.65
N PRO A 123 21.50 -2.20 -6.11
CA PRO A 123 22.79 -2.13 -5.44
C PRO A 123 23.49 -0.77 -5.55
N LYS A 124 23.09 0.06 -6.50
CA LYS A 124 23.63 1.41 -6.69
C LYS A 124 23.08 2.42 -5.68
N LEU A 125 21.97 2.10 -5.02
CA LEU A 125 21.40 2.95 -3.98
C LEU A 125 22.09 2.70 -2.65
N ASN A 126 21.99 3.67 -1.74
CA ASN A 126 22.72 3.67 -0.47
C ASN A 126 22.19 2.65 0.56
N HIS A 127 21.03 2.05 0.29
CA HIS A 127 20.40 1.13 1.24
C HIS A 127 19.56 0.10 0.47
N GLN A 128 19.59 -1.14 0.93
CA GLN A 128 18.73 -2.20 0.42
C GLN A 128 17.89 -2.76 1.56
N LEU A 129 16.66 -3.19 1.24
CA LEU A 129 15.74 -3.76 2.20
C LEU A 129 15.75 -5.29 2.11
N GLU A 130 15.44 -5.95 3.23
CA GLU A 130 14.99 -7.35 3.19
C GLU A 130 13.56 -7.35 2.68
N VAL A 131 13.19 -8.33 1.84
CA VAL A 131 11.86 -8.39 1.22
C VAL A 131 11.23 -9.76 1.44
N THR A 132 9.98 -9.76 1.91
CA THR A 132 9.13 -10.95 1.94
C THR A 132 7.86 -10.63 1.17
N SER A 133 7.56 -11.45 0.16
CA SER A 133 6.38 -11.27 -0.69
C SER A 133 5.33 -12.34 -0.45
N GLY A 134 4.11 -12.06 -0.88
CA GLY A 134 3.05 -13.08 -0.95
C GLY A 134 2.36 -13.38 0.37
N VAL A 135 2.54 -12.56 1.39
CA VAL A 135 1.86 -12.75 2.68
C VAL A 135 0.39 -12.35 2.54
N MET A 136 -0.52 -13.30 2.68
CA MET A 136 -1.95 -13.13 2.44
C MET A 136 -2.25 -12.57 1.04
N ALA A 137 -1.47 -13.01 0.05
CA ALA A 137 -1.55 -12.50 -1.32
C ALA A 137 -2.93 -12.60 -1.94
N GLU A 138 -3.64 -13.72 -1.72
CA GLU A 138 -4.98 -13.92 -2.28
C GLU A 138 -5.99 -12.92 -1.71
N GLN A 139 -5.98 -12.73 -0.39
CA GLN A 139 -6.87 -11.80 0.28
C GLN A 139 -6.60 -10.35 -0.16
N CYS A 140 -5.34 -9.99 -0.29
CA CYS A 140 -4.94 -8.66 -0.76
C CYS A 140 -5.36 -8.43 -2.21
N ALA A 141 -5.13 -9.40 -3.09
CA ALA A 141 -5.52 -9.32 -4.50
C ALA A 141 -7.04 -9.27 -4.67
N GLU A 142 -7.77 -10.03 -3.88
CA GLU A 142 -9.24 -10.06 -3.94
C GLU A 142 -9.86 -8.70 -3.58
N LYS A 143 -9.33 -8.02 -2.57
CA LYS A 143 -9.80 -6.67 -2.23
C LYS A 143 -9.68 -5.72 -3.40
N LEU A 144 -8.56 -5.76 -4.09
CA LEU A 144 -8.30 -4.92 -5.25
C LEU A 144 -9.23 -5.28 -6.43
N SER A 145 -9.31 -6.56 -6.77
CA SER A 145 -10.13 -7.01 -7.90
C SER A 145 -11.62 -6.74 -7.68
N THR A 146 -12.12 -6.94 -6.47
CA THR A 146 -13.51 -6.66 -6.10
C THR A 146 -13.81 -5.17 -6.20
N PHE A 147 -12.91 -4.33 -5.70
CA PHE A 147 -13.04 -2.87 -5.80
C PHE A 147 -13.07 -2.40 -7.25
N PHE A 148 -12.13 -2.84 -8.08
CA PHE A 148 -12.09 -2.43 -9.49
C PHE A 148 -13.30 -2.92 -10.28
N ARG A 149 -13.79 -4.12 -9.98
CA ARG A 149 -15.01 -4.65 -10.60
C ARG A 149 -16.21 -3.78 -10.27
N ARG A 150 -16.37 -3.40 -9.01
CA ARG A 150 -17.42 -2.50 -8.54
C ARG A 150 -17.31 -1.13 -9.22
N ARG A 151 -16.11 -0.56 -9.28
CA ARG A 151 -15.90 0.75 -9.90
C ARG A 151 -16.22 0.73 -11.39
N ARG A 152 -15.81 -0.30 -12.12
CA ARG A 152 -16.16 -0.43 -13.55
C ARG A 152 -17.67 -0.48 -13.76
N LYS A 153 -18.36 -1.21 -12.91
CA LYS A 153 -19.82 -1.34 -12.95
C LYS A 153 -20.50 0.00 -12.69
N GLU A 154 -20.06 0.74 -11.68
CA GLU A 154 -20.57 2.07 -11.35
C GLU A 154 -20.35 3.07 -12.48
N ILE A 155 -19.16 3.09 -13.08
CA ILE A 155 -18.82 3.98 -14.20
C ILE A 155 -19.71 3.66 -15.41
N LYS A 156 -19.91 2.38 -15.72
CA LYS A 156 -20.76 1.94 -16.81
C LYS A 156 -22.22 2.40 -16.59
N GLU A 157 -22.72 2.24 -15.37
CA GLU A 157 -24.10 2.65 -15.02
C GLU A 157 -24.25 4.17 -15.08
N ALA A 158 -23.28 4.95 -14.59
CA ALA A 158 -23.31 6.40 -14.67
C ALA A 158 -23.33 6.89 -16.11
N LYS A 159 -22.56 6.26 -17.01
CA LYS A 159 -22.57 6.57 -18.45
C LYS A 159 -23.91 6.24 -19.09
N ARG A 160 -24.51 5.12 -18.72
CA ARG A 160 -25.84 4.71 -19.21
C ARG A 160 -26.90 5.75 -18.82
N LEU A 161 -26.91 6.15 -17.55
CA LEU A 161 -27.87 7.14 -17.04
C LEU A 161 -27.66 8.52 -17.67
N ALA A 162 -26.42 8.96 -17.86
CA ALA A 162 -26.11 10.23 -18.52
C ALA A 162 -26.58 10.23 -19.98
N LYS A 163 -26.38 9.11 -20.70
CA LYS A 163 -26.83 8.97 -22.07
C LYS A 163 -28.36 8.99 -22.17
N GLN A 164 -29.05 8.32 -21.24
CA GLN A 164 -30.50 8.33 -21.17
C GLN A 164 -31.05 9.73 -20.91
N ALA A 165 -30.49 10.46 -19.96
CA ALA A 165 -30.88 11.83 -19.64
C ALA A 165 -30.71 12.76 -20.87
N ALA A 166 -29.61 12.62 -21.61
CA ALA A 166 -29.36 13.41 -22.82
C ALA A 166 -30.38 13.13 -23.95
N GLN A 167 -30.96 11.93 -24.00
CA GLN A 167 -31.98 11.55 -24.99
C GLN A 167 -33.38 12.08 -24.63
N GLU A 168 -33.61 12.47 -23.39
CA GLU A 168 -34.90 12.99 -22.91
C GLU A 168 -34.98 14.52 -23.07
N GLU A 169 -33.89 15.24 -23.42
CA GLU A 169 -33.85 16.64 -23.78
C GLU A 169 -34.14 16.82 -25.28
#